data_14fcb73ad5a77555209bd265a16f453b
#
_entry.id   14fcb73ad5a77555209bd265a16f453b
#
_cell.length_a   1.000
_cell.length_b   1.000
_cell.length_c   1.000
_cell.angle_alpha   90.00
_cell.angle_beta   90.00
_cell.angle_gamma   90.00
#
_symmetry.space_group_name_H-M   'P 1'
#
loop_
_entity.id
_entity.type
_entity.pdbx_description
1 polymer ?
#
loop_
_entity_poly.entity_id
_entity_poly.type
_entity_poly.pdbx_seq_one_letter_code
_entity_poly.pdbx_strand_id
1 'polypeptide(L)'
;FIDSKKLENFIRKVPKHVITVIDEAYLEFVTDENCYSMLKLIKEGIDKPLVIMKTFSKIYGMAGLRVGYAITDPVMADHFGKSSNAWNVSFIGQKTAAAATLDQEHVSMVKNINAQERDKVTKVLRSLNCKVYDSQTNFILFKAPIDNMEVYAKLEEQDVLIGAPI
;
A
#
# COMPACT_ATOMS: atom_id res chain seq x y z
N PHE A 1 -8.64 0.52 5.72
CA PHE A 1 -8.77 0.24 4.26
C PHE A 1 -10.17 0.62 3.78
N ILE A 2 -10.33 0.72 2.46
CA ILE A 2 -11.60 1.05 1.82
C ILE A 2 -12.12 -0.20 1.11
N ASP A 3 -13.40 -0.54 1.31
CA ASP A 3 -14.09 -1.56 0.53
C ASP A 3 -14.02 -1.24 -0.98
N SER A 4 -13.52 -2.19 -1.77
CA SER A 4 -13.23 -1.94 -3.18
C SER A 4 -14.47 -1.66 -4.03
N LYS A 5 -15.64 -2.20 -3.66
CA LYS A 5 -16.89 -1.90 -4.37
C LYS A 5 -17.36 -0.47 -4.12
N LYS A 6 -17.17 0.04 -2.90
CA LYS A 6 -17.45 1.44 -2.57
C LYS A 6 -16.48 2.37 -3.32
N LEU A 7 -15.20 2.01 -3.37
CA LEU A 7 -14.19 2.75 -4.11
C LEU A 7 -14.48 2.74 -5.62
N GLU A 8 -14.82 1.60 -6.20
CA GLU A 8 -15.24 1.48 -7.61
C GLU A 8 -16.44 2.39 -7.91
N ASN A 9 -17.47 2.36 -7.07
CA ASN A 9 -18.65 3.22 -7.22
C ASN A 9 -18.31 4.71 -7.12
N PHE A 10 -17.37 5.07 -6.26
CA PHE A 10 -16.86 6.45 -6.16
C PHE A 10 -16.15 6.84 -7.46
N ILE A 11 -15.19 6.03 -7.93
CA ILE A 11 -14.42 6.30 -9.16
C ILE A 11 -15.37 6.49 -10.35
N ARG A 12 -16.39 5.63 -10.48
CA ARG A 12 -17.39 5.74 -11.57
C ARG A 12 -18.20 7.05 -11.52
N LYS A 13 -18.33 7.69 -10.36
CA LYS A 13 -19.02 8.98 -10.19
C LYS A 13 -18.12 10.19 -10.36
N VAL A 14 -16.80 10.05 -10.25
CA VAL A 14 -15.86 11.16 -10.45
C VAL A 14 -16.03 11.74 -11.86
N PRO A 15 -16.08 13.07 -12.07
CA PRO A 15 -16.19 13.67 -13.39
C PRO A 15 -15.01 13.29 -14.30
N LYS A 16 -15.27 13.18 -15.62
CA LYS A 16 -14.25 12.75 -16.62
C LYS A 16 -13.03 13.67 -16.73
N HIS A 17 -13.15 14.94 -16.32
CA HIS A 17 -12.03 15.89 -16.34
C HIS A 17 -11.14 15.82 -15.10
N VAL A 18 -11.47 14.96 -14.13
CA VAL A 18 -10.72 14.79 -12.88
C VAL A 18 -9.85 13.53 -12.97
N ILE A 19 -8.53 13.70 -12.86
CA ILE A 19 -7.60 12.61 -12.78
C ILE A 19 -7.75 11.94 -11.40
N THR A 20 -8.03 10.65 -11.40
CA THR A 20 -8.15 9.86 -10.18
C THR A 20 -6.90 9.02 -10.00
N VAL A 21 -6.20 9.19 -8.89
CA VAL A 21 -5.00 8.40 -8.55
C VAL A 21 -5.34 7.50 -7.37
N ILE A 22 -5.11 6.21 -7.54
CA ILE A 22 -5.29 5.20 -6.48
C ILE A 22 -3.93 4.64 -6.11
N ASP A 23 -3.55 4.83 -4.85
CA ASP A 23 -2.33 4.25 -4.30
C ASP A 23 -2.62 2.84 -3.77
N GLU A 24 -2.08 1.84 -4.46
CA GLU A 24 -2.18 0.43 -4.09
C GLU A 24 -0.84 -0.13 -3.55
N ALA A 25 0.00 0.73 -2.94
CA ALA A 25 1.33 0.33 -2.46
C ALA A 25 1.31 -0.83 -1.43
N TYR A 26 0.17 -1.08 -0.78
CA TYR A 26 0.01 -2.12 0.24
C TYR A 26 -0.98 -3.21 -0.15
N LEU A 27 -1.50 -3.20 -1.37
CA LEU A 27 -2.56 -4.11 -1.78
C LEU A 27 -2.15 -5.58 -1.72
N GLU A 28 -0.88 -5.90 -1.96
CA GLU A 28 -0.36 -7.26 -1.92
C GLU A 28 -0.43 -7.90 -0.52
N PHE A 29 -0.50 -7.11 0.57
CA PHE A 29 -0.68 -7.60 1.94
C PHE A 29 -2.12 -7.97 2.29
N VAL A 30 -3.09 -7.56 1.47
CA VAL A 30 -4.52 -7.70 1.76
C VAL A 30 -4.95 -9.16 1.77
N THR A 31 -5.69 -9.55 2.81
CA THR A 31 -6.30 -10.88 2.96
C THR A 31 -7.84 -10.84 2.85
N ASP A 32 -8.44 -9.65 2.88
CA ASP A 32 -9.89 -9.46 2.74
C ASP A 32 -10.29 -9.48 1.26
N GLU A 33 -11.18 -10.40 0.89
CA GLU A 33 -11.67 -10.57 -0.48
C GLU A 33 -12.45 -9.36 -1.01
N ASN A 34 -12.99 -8.51 -0.11
CA ASN A 34 -13.66 -7.27 -0.49
C ASN A 34 -12.68 -6.14 -0.85
N CYS A 35 -11.37 -6.41 -0.75
CA CYS A 35 -10.33 -5.46 -1.09
C CYS A 35 -9.51 -5.99 -2.29
N TYR A 36 -9.78 -5.46 -3.47
CA TYR A 36 -9.16 -5.84 -4.75
C TYR A 36 -8.70 -4.61 -5.53
N SER A 37 -7.82 -4.85 -6.52
CA SER A 37 -7.23 -3.78 -7.33
C SER A 37 -8.24 -3.08 -8.22
N MET A 38 -8.15 -1.75 -8.30
CA MET A 38 -8.87 -0.93 -9.28
C MET A 38 -8.31 -1.06 -10.71
N LEU A 39 -7.24 -1.82 -10.92
CA LEU A 39 -6.77 -2.24 -12.24
C LEU A 39 -7.88 -2.93 -13.06
N LYS A 40 -8.84 -3.55 -12.38
CA LYS A 40 -10.06 -4.08 -12.99
C LYS A 40 -10.75 -3.04 -13.88
N LEU A 41 -10.91 -1.81 -13.40
CA LEU A 41 -11.58 -0.73 -14.15
C LEU A 41 -10.81 -0.33 -15.41
N ILE A 42 -9.48 -0.31 -15.35
CA ILE A 42 -8.63 -0.05 -16.53
C ILE A 42 -8.81 -1.17 -17.57
N LYS A 43 -8.83 -2.43 -17.10
CA LYS A 43 -9.06 -3.60 -17.99
C LYS A 43 -10.45 -3.62 -18.61
N GLU A 44 -11.45 -3.08 -17.93
CA GLU A 44 -12.82 -2.91 -18.41
C GLU A 44 -12.95 -1.74 -19.40
N GLY A 45 -11.89 -0.95 -19.60
CA GLY A 45 -11.89 0.21 -20.51
C GLY A 45 -12.67 1.39 -19.95
N ILE A 46 -12.51 1.69 -18.66
CA ILE A 46 -13.16 2.86 -18.05
C ILE A 46 -12.81 4.15 -18.81
N ASP A 47 -13.83 4.88 -19.26
CA ASP A 47 -13.66 6.16 -19.98
C ASP A 47 -13.43 7.33 -19.00
N LYS A 48 -12.34 7.24 -18.23
CA LYS A 48 -11.91 8.26 -17.23
C LYS A 48 -10.40 8.16 -16.98
N PRO A 49 -9.71 9.27 -16.70
CA PRO A 49 -8.29 9.25 -16.37
C PRO A 49 -8.07 8.62 -14.99
N LEU A 50 -7.71 7.34 -14.99
CA LEU A 50 -7.44 6.55 -13.78
C LEU A 50 -5.98 6.10 -13.78
N VAL A 51 -5.30 6.34 -12.67
CA VAL A 51 -3.90 5.96 -12.43
C VAL A 51 -3.83 5.05 -11.20
N ILE A 52 -3.28 3.87 -11.35
CA ILE A 52 -3.01 2.95 -10.24
C ILE A 52 -1.52 2.98 -9.95
N MET A 53 -1.14 3.37 -8.73
CA MET A 53 0.25 3.39 -8.30
C MET A 53 0.61 2.12 -7.54
N LYS A 54 1.76 1.54 -7.86
CA LYS A 54 2.32 0.33 -7.26
C LYS A 54 3.78 0.54 -6.89
N THR A 55 4.30 -0.24 -5.94
CA THR A 55 5.68 -0.13 -5.47
C THR A 55 6.33 -1.48 -5.21
N PHE A 56 7.64 -1.54 -5.38
CA PHE A 56 8.48 -2.64 -4.92
C PHE A 56 9.04 -2.41 -3.51
N SER A 57 8.75 -1.27 -2.90
CA SER A 57 9.31 -0.87 -1.60
C SER A 57 8.74 -1.66 -0.42
N LYS A 58 7.57 -2.28 -0.55
CA LYS A 58 6.82 -2.88 0.56
C LYS A 58 6.95 -4.40 0.56
N ILE A 59 6.02 -5.14 -0.02
CA ILE A 59 5.99 -6.60 0.06
C ILE A 59 7.23 -7.27 -0.56
N TYR A 60 7.81 -6.65 -1.58
CA TYR A 60 9.04 -7.12 -2.23
C TYR A 60 10.33 -6.77 -1.46
N GLY A 61 10.25 -5.99 -0.37
CA GLY A 61 11.42 -5.64 0.47
C GLY A 61 12.47 -4.73 -0.20
N MET A 62 12.12 -4.04 -1.30
CA MET A 62 13.08 -3.32 -2.14
C MET A 62 13.04 -1.79 -1.93
N ALA A 63 12.73 -1.31 -0.72
CA ALA A 63 12.55 0.11 -0.44
C ALA A 63 13.78 0.96 -0.82
N GLY A 64 15.00 0.45 -0.60
CA GLY A 64 16.26 1.12 -0.90
C GLY A 64 16.56 1.29 -2.40
N LEU A 65 15.93 0.49 -3.27
CA LEU A 65 16.15 0.54 -4.72
C LEU A 65 15.31 1.61 -5.42
N ARG A 66 14.33 2.21 -4.72
CA ARG A 66 13.50 3.31 -5.20
C ARG A 66 12.75 2.99 -6.50
N VAL A 67 12.09 1.82 -6.57
CA VAL A 67 11.33 1.38 -7.74
C VAL A 67 9.84 1.33 -7.43
N GLY A 68 9.06 1.94 -8.29
CA GLY A 68 7.61 1.86 -8.34
C GLY A 68 7.14 2.03 -9.79
N TYR A 69 5.86 1.85 -10.02
CA TYR A 69 5.27 2.01 -11.35
C TYR A 69 3.83 2.47 -11.24
N ALA A 70 3.35 3.07 -12.31
CA ALA A 70 1.96 3.43 -12.49
C ALA A 70 1.34 2.64 -13.65
N ILE A 71 0.08 2.27 -13.52
CA ILE A 71 -0.72 1.66 -14.57
C ILE A 71 -1.86 2.61 -14.90
N THR A 72 -2.01 2.95 -16.17
CA THR A 72 -3.03 3.87 -16.65
C THR A 72 -3.33 3.59 -18.12
N ASP A 73 -4.21 4.40 -18.75
CA ASP A 73 -4.43 4.34 -20.20
C ASP A 73 -3.19 4.80 -20.99
N PRO A 74 -3.05 4.40 -22.27
CA PRO A 74 -1.87 4.73 -23.07
C PRO A 74 -1.60 6.22 -23.28
N VAL A 75 -2.65 7.06 -23.34
CA VAL A 75 -2.50 8.51 -23.54
C VAL A 75 -1.89 9.16 -22.31
N MET A 76 -2.40 8.80 -21.12
CA MET A 76 -1.86 9.28 -19.86
C MET A 76 -0.43 8.76 -19.63
N ALA A 77 -0.16 7.49 -20.00
CA ALA A 77 1.18 6.91 -19.90
C ALA A 77 2.20 7.66 -20.76
N ASP A 78 1.83 8.09 -21.97
CA ASP A 78 2.68 8.90 -22.85
C ASP A 78 2.97 10.29 -22.22
N HIS A 79 1.97 10.93 -21.63
CA HIS A 79 2.17 12.20 -20.93
C HIS A 79 3.12 12.06 -19.73
N PHE A 80 3.00 11.00 -18.95
CA PHE A 80 3.94 10.72 -17.85
C PHE A 80 5.36 10.45 -18.37
N GLY A 81 5.49 9.69 -19.46
CA GLY A 81 6.78 9.43 -20.10
C GLY A 81 7.48 10.72 -20.55
N LYS A 82 6.74 11.66 -21.13
CA LYS A 82 7.26 12.97 -21.57
C LYS A 82 7.61 13.90 -20.40
N SER A 83 6.96 13.74 -19.25
CA SER A 83 7.18 14.56 -18.05
C SER A 83 8.23 13.96 -17.12
N SER A 84 8.64 12.71 -17.33
CA SER A 84 9.60 12.01 -16.47
C SER A 84 11.01 12.50 -16.71
N ASN A 85 11.78 12.58 -15.63
CA ASN A 85 13.23 12.81 -15.75
C ASN A 85 13.91 11.61 -16.42
N ALA A 86 14.88 11.86 -17.29
CA ALA A 86 15.72 10.81 -17.83
C ALA A 86 16.43 10.07 -16.68
N TRP A 87 16.52 8.75 -16.81
CA TRP A 87 17.27 7.90 -15.86
C TRP A 87 16.72 7.91 -14.42
N ASN A 88 15.45 8.17 -14.23
CA ASN A 88 14.79 8.24 -12.91
C ASN A 88 14.79 6.91 -12.13
N VAL A 89 14.99 5.77 -12.80
CA VAL A 89 15.11 4.44 -12.16
C VAL A 89 16.44 3.80 -12.56
N SER A 90 17.23 3.39 -11.56
CA SER A 90 18.52 2.74 -11.80
C SER A 90 18.39 1.43 -12.57
N PHE A 91 19.41 1.08 -13.36
CA PHE A 91 19.43 -0.21 -14.08
C PHE A 91 19.31 -1.42 -13.13
N ILE A 92 20.02 -1.37 -11.99
CA ILE A 92 19.94 -2.42 -10.96
C ILE A 92 18.51 -2.52 -10.43
N GLY A 93 17.88 -1.39 -10.10
CA GLY A 93 16.50 -1.34 -9.64
C GLY A 93 15.53 -1.99 -10.63
N GLN A 94 15.66 -1.67 -11.92
CA GLN A 94 14.81 -2.25 -12.97
C GLN A 94 14.99 -3.77 -13.09
N LYS A 95 16.25 -4.25 -13.12
CA LYS A 95 16.53 -5.69 -13.23
C LYS A 95 16.05 -6.47 -12.02
N THR A 96 16.27 -5.93 -10.81
CA THR A 96 15.83 -6.57 -9.56
C THR A 96 14.29 -6.58 -9.47
N ALA A 97 13.62 -5.49 -9.86
CA ALA A 97 12.16 -5.43 -9.89
C ALA A 97 11.57 -6.47 -10.87
N ALA A 98 12.16 -6.61 -12.06
CA ALA A 98 11.74 -7.61 -13.03
C ALA A 98 11.88 -9.04 -12.49
N ALA A 99 12.96 -9.35 -11.78
CA ALA A 99 13.15 -10.64 -11.13
C ALA A 99 12.14 -10.85 -9.98
N ALA A 100 11.93 -9.84 -9.14
CA ALA A 100 11.02 -9.91 -7.99
C ALA A 100 9.56 -10.15 -8.41
N THR A 101 9.10 -9.65 -9.56
CA THR A 101 7.73 -9.92 -10.04
C THR A 101 7.48 -11.39 -10.34
N LEU A 102 8.50 -12.19 -10.56
CA LEU A 102 8.39 -13.63 -10.83
C LEU A 102 8.40 -14.46 -9.53
N ASP A 103 8.87 -13.89 -8.42
CA ASP A 103 8.96 -14.57 -7.13
C ASP A 103 7.65 -14.46 -6.33
N GLN A 104 6.64 -15.18 -6.79
CA GLN A 104 5.33 -15.21 -6.13
C GLN A 104 5.33 -16.05 -4.84
N GLU A 105 6.31 -16.92 -4.65
CA GLU A 105 6.52 -17.66 -3.41
C GLU A 105 6.90 -16.71 -2.27
N HIS A 106 7.88 -15.81 -2.50
CA HIS A 106 8.24 -14.75 -1.56
C HIS A 106 7.04 -13.87 -1.20
N VAL A 107 6.29 -13.39 -2.20
CA VAL A 107 5.11 -12.55 -1.98
C VAL A 107 4.08 -13.26 -1.08
N SER A 108 3.79 -14.52 -1.37
CA SER A 108 2.84 -15.32 -0.59
C SER A 108 3.33 -15.58 0.84
N MET A 109 4.61 -15.88 1.01
CA MET A 109 5.24 -16.07 2.31
C MET A 109 5.15 -14.81 3.16
N VAL A 110 5.57 -13.66 2.63
CA VAL A 110 5.56 -12.37 3.36
C VAL A 110 4.14 -11.96 3.71
N LYS A 111 3.18 -12.10 2.78
CA LYS A 111 1.76 -11.83 3.02
C LYS A 111 1.23 -12.64 4.21
N ASN A 112 1.51 -13.95 4.25
CA ASN A 112 1.02 -14.86 5.28
C ASN A 112 1.66 -14.55 6.65
N ILE A 113 2.97 -14.33 6.70
CA ILE A 113 3.67 -13.95 7.94
C ILE A 113 3.10 -12.63 8.46
N ASN A 114 2.98 -11.61 7.61
CA ASN A 114 2.45 -10.32 7.99
C ASN A 114 1.01 -10.41 8.55
N ALA A 115 0.16 -11.22 7.93
CA ALA A 115 -1.22 -11.41 8.39
C ALA A 115 -1.23 -12.02 9.81
N GLN A 116 -0.45 -13.06 10.05
CA GLN A 116 -0.34 -13.71 11.36
C GLN A 116 0.17 -12.75 12.44
N GLU A 117 1.25 -12.00 12.14
CA GLU A 117 1.83 -11.07 13.10
C GLU A 117 0.90 -9.89 13.38
N ARG A 118 0.24 -9.34 12.36
CA ARG A 118 -0.78 -8.31 12.52
C ARG A 118 -1.91 -8.76 13.45
N ASP A 119 -2.40 -9.99 13.29
CA ASP A 119 -3.46 -10.55 14.13
C ASP A 119 -2.99 -10.74 15.58
N LYS A 120 -1.77 -11.22 15.80
CA LYS A 120 -1.19 -11.34 17.15
C LYS A 120 -1.09 -9.99 17.84
N VAL A 121 -0.47 -9.00 17.18
CA VAL A 121 -0.29 -7.65 17.74
C VAL A 121 -1.64 -6.99 18.00
N THR A 122 -2.59 -7.13 17.08
CA THR A 122 -3.96 -6.60 17.25
C THR A 122 -4.64 -7.18 18.50
N LYS A 123 -4.55 -8.50 18.72
CA LYS A 123 -5.12 -9.16 19.91
C LYS A 123 -4.49 -8.64 21.20
N VAL A 124 -3.16 -8.51 21.23
CA VAL A 124 -2.44 -7.98 22.41
C VAL A 124 -2.85 -6.53 22.69
N LEU A 125 -2.84 -5.67 21.70
CA LEU A 125 -3.24 -4.27 21.87
C LEU A 125 -4.68 -4.14 22.39
N ARG A 126 -5.61 -4.93 21.86
CA ARG A 126 -7.01 -4.97 22.34
C ARG A 126 -7.12 -5.45 23.79
N SER A 127 -6.31 -6.44 24.20
CA SER A 127 -6.29 -6.92 25.59
C SER A 127 -5.75 -5.86 26.58
N LEU A 128 -4.95 -4.91 26.08
CA LEU A 128 -4.47 -3.75 26.82
C LEU A 128 -5.43 -2.55 26.78
N ASN A 129 -6.68 -2.76 26.37
CA ASN A 129 -7.71 -1.73 26.19
C ASN A 129 -7.35 -0.63 25.18
N CYS A 130 -6.46 -0.91 24.23
CA CYS A 130 -6.21 -0.01 23.11
C CYS A 130 -7.37 -0.07 22.11
N LYS A 131 -7.77 1.08 21.57
CA LYS A 131 -8.64 1.14 20.40
C LYS A 131 -7.79 0.87 19.17
N VAL A 132 -7.95 -0.30 18.56
CA VAL A 132 -7.22 -0.70 17.35
C VAL A 132 -8.11 -0.54 16.13
N TYR A 133 -7.60 0.16 15.10
CA TYR A 133 -8.27 0.32 13.81
C TYR A 133 -7.94 -0.88 12.91
N ASP A 134 -8.93 -1.35 12.16
CA ASP A 134 -8.74 -2.49 11.26
C ASP A 134 -7.72 -2.15 10.16
N SER A 135 -6.77 -3.04 9.96
CA SER A 135 -5.69 -2.90 8.98
C SER A 135 -5.61 -4.10 8.06
N GLN A 136 -5.26 -3.84 6.80
CA GLN A 136 -4.89 -4.84 5.80
C GLN A 136 -3.44 -4.64 5.33
N THR A 137 -2.69 -3.74 5.98
CA THR A 137 -1.32 -3.38 5.62
C THR A 137 -0.30 -4.09 6.53
N ASN A 138 0.96 -3.70 6.46
CA ASN A 138 2.03 -4.12 7.37
C ASN A 138 2.27 -3.13 8.53
N PHE A 139 1.27 -2.31 8.84
CA PHE A 139 1.25 -1.45 10.02
C PHE A 139 -0.14 -1.44 10.66
N ILE A 140 -0.20 -1.06 11.93
CA ILE A 140 -1.42 -1.00 12.75
C ILE A 140 -1.54 0.40 13.33
N LEU A 141 -2.69 1.04 13.14
CA LEU A 141 -3.03 2.26 13.85
C LEU A 141 -3.81 1.91 15.12
N PHE A 142 -3.37 2.42 16.24
CA PHE A 142 -4.07 2.24 17.50
C PHE A 142 -4.03 3.51 18.37
N LYS A 143 -4.98 3.63 19.28
CA LYS A 143 -5.01 4.64 20.32
C LYS A 143 -4.94 3.94 21.66
N ALA A 144 -3.93 4.26 22.46
CA ALA A 144 -3.77 3.75 23.82
C ALA A 144 -4.79 4.38 24.78
N PRO A 145 -5.07 3.75 25.93
CA PRO A 145 -5.93 4.33 27.00
C PRO A 145 -5.24 5.46 27.77
N ILE A 146 -3.96 5.71 27.55
CA ILE A 146 -3.16 6.80 28.12
C ILE A 146 -2.70 7.74 27.00
N ASP A 147 -2.02 8.83 27.34
CA ASP A 147 -1.51 9.79 26.36
C ASP A 147 -0.55 9.14 25.35
N ASN A 148 -0.76 9.41 24.07
CA ASN A 148 0.01 8.78 22.98
C ASN A 148 1.50 9.19 23.01
N MET A 149 1.83 10.42 23.44
CA MET A 149 3.22 10.86 23.57
C MET A 149 3.92 10.15 24.74
N GLU A 150 3.19 9.87 25.83
CA GLU A 150 3.71 9.08 26.95
C GLU A 150 4.00 7.63 26.51
N VAL A 151 3.11 7.01 25.72
CA VAL A 151 3.36 5.68 25.14
C VAL A 151 4.60 5.68 24.26
N TYR A 152 4.72 6.67 23.38
CA TYR A 152 5.86 6.81 22.48
C TYR A 152 7.18 6.88 23.26
N ALA A 153 7.26 7.79 24.25
CA ALA A 153 8.47 7.97 25.06
C ALA A 153 8.84 6.72 25.87
N LYS A 154 7.85 6.07 26.51
CA LYS A 154 8.09 4.84 27.30
C LYS A 154 8.53 3.65 26.47
N LEU A 155 8.05 3.53 25.23
CA LEU A 155 8.51 2.48 24.31
C LEU A 155 9.93 2.77 23.80
N GLU A 156 10.23 4.03 23.49
CA GLU A 156 11.58 4.44 23.08
C GLU A 156 12.63 4.17 24.19
N GLU A 157 12.29 4.41 25.45
CA GLU A 157 13.14 4.06 26.61
C GLU A 157 13.45 2.55 26.71
N GLN A 158 12.66 1.70 26.05
CA GLN A 158 12.84 0.24 25.99
C GLN A 158 13.35 -0.24 24.62
N ASP A 159 13.92 0.64 23.83
CA ASP A 159 14.41 0.37 22.46
C ASP A 159 13.31 -0.13 21.50
N VAL A 160 12.03 0.16 21.78
CA VAL A 160 10.91 -0.15 20.91
C VAL A 160 10.46 1.10 20.18
N LEU A 161 10.79 1.18 18.88
CA LEU A 161 10.43 2.33 18.05
C LEU A 161 9.09 2.10 17.35
N ILE A 162 8.16 3.02 17.55
CA ILE A 162 6.88 3.07 16.85
C ILE A 162 6.76 4.37 16.04
N GLY A 163 5.76 4.45 15.16
CA GLY A 163 5.47 5.69 14.43
C GLY A 163 5.08 6.81 15.41
N ALA A 164 5.47 8.05 15.08
CA ALA A 164 5.10 9.21 15.89
C ALA A 164 3.56 9.32 16.03
N PRO A 165 3.05 9.77 17.20
CA PRO A 165 1.63 10.04 17.39
C PRO A 165 1.11 11.10 16.39
N ILE A 166 -0.12 10.88 15.87
CA ILE A 166 -0.84 11.78 14.95
C ILE A 166 -2.07 12.35 15.63
#